data_210a6041b930fb5d142aa3ab7da3b1f3
#
_entry.id   210a6041b930fb5d142aa3ab7da3b1f3
#
_cell.length_a   1.000
_cell.length_b   1.000
_cell.length_c   1.000
_cell.angle_alpha   90.00
_cell.angle_beta   90.00
_cell.angle_gamma   90.00
#
_symmetry.space_group_name_H-M   'P 1'
#
loop_
_entity.id
_entity.type
_entity.pdbx_description
1 polymer ?
#
loop_
_entity_poly.entity_id
_entity_poly.type
_entity_poly.pdbx_seq_one_letter_code
_entity_poly.pdbx_strand_id
1 'polypeptide(L)'
;IETWYNLSTKPKPSEAKAAEVTAKTPAFRDILIQNVKSTGTPYNKSAKAYFPIYIYGLPESPVKNVTLDNVQVEAQKGMFLAYVDGLTFKNGCKVTNTKDKNKLLESTNYEVNNLTGDYTGATSGIANINTNKQILQNNIYDLAGNLIKEKASSEDLNSLKKGIYIYNNKKYVAK
;
A
#
# COMPACT_ATOMS: atom_id res chain seq x y z
N ILE A 1 -1.07 1.54 14.58
CA ILE A 1 -2.35 2.28 14.71
C ILE A 1 -3.47 1.25 14.68
N GLU A 2 -4.34 1.27 15.65
CA GLU A 2 -5.42 0.33 15.75
C GLU A 2 -6.65 0.96 16.40
N THR A 3 -7.82 0.80 15.75
CA THR A 3 -9.09 1.33 16.24
C THR A 3 -9.98 0.27 16.88
N TRP A 4 -9.64 -1.01 16.76
CA TRP A 4 -10.34 -2.15 17.38
C TRP A 4 -9.96 -2.28 18.86
N TYR A 5 -10.44 -1.37 19.63
CA TYR A 5 -10.10 -1.19 21.01
C TYR A 5 -11.03 -2.00 21.93
N ASN A 6 -10.49 -2.67 22.95
CA ASN A 6 -11.22 -3.49 23.93
C ASN A 6 -11.95 -4.75 23.40
N LEU A 7 -11.61 -5.26 22.24
CA LEU A 7 -12.13 -6.56 21.83
C LEU A 7 -11.15 -7.68 22.19
N SER A 8 -11.62 -8.68 22.89
CA SER A 8 -10.85 -9.90 23.17
C SER A 8 -10.49 -10.66 21.91
N THR A 9 -11.34 -10.56 20.89
CA THR A 9 -11.12 -11.09 19.55
C THR A 9 -11.45 -10.04 18.51
N LYS A 10 -10.48 -9.72 17.65
CA LYS A 10 -10.70 -8.84 16.50
C LYS A 10 -11.24 -9.65 15.34
N PRO A 11 -12.22 -9.17 14.60
CA PRO A 11 -12.67 -9.84 13.39
C PRO A 11 -11.52 -9.87 12.36
N LYS A 12 -11.56 -10.81 11.44
CA LYS A 12 -10.74 -10.70 10.24
C LYS A 12 -11.24 -9.50 9.43
N PRO A 13 -10.38 -8.78 8.69
CA PRO A 13 -10.82 -7.63 7.91
C PRO A 13 -12.01 -7.92 6.99
N SER A 14 -12.02 -9.07 6.32
CA SER A 14 -13.11 -9.49 5.43
C SER A 14 -14.43 -9.85 6.14
N GLU A 15 -14.41 -10.01 7.45
CA GLU A 15 -15.58 -10.39 8.27
C GLU A 15 -16.11 -9.18 9.08
N ALA A 16 -15.35 -8.09 9.14
CA ALA A 16 -15.75 -6.89 9.85
C ALA A 16 -16.91 -6.20 9.13
N LYS A 17 -17.91 -5.82 9.88
CA LYS A 17 -19.10 -5.14 9.37
C LYS A 17 -19.09 -3.68 9.83
N ALA A 18 -19.43 -2.78 8.92
CA ALA A 18 -19.61 -1.38 9.25
C ALA A 18 -20.75 -1.21 10.25
N ALA A 19 -20.53 -0.39 11.26
CA ALA A 19 -21.54 0.04 12.22
C ALA A 19 -22.06 1.43 11.85
N GLU A 20 -23.12 1.87 12.50
CA GLU A 20 -23.58 3.25 12.37
C GLU A 20 -22.52 4.22 12.94
N VAL A 21 -22.22 5.26 12.18
CA VAL A 21 -21.31 6.32 12.64
C VAL A 21 -22.03 7.22 13.64
N THR A 22 -21.48 7.33 14.82
CA THR A 22 -22.00 8.16 15.91
C THR A 22 -20.94 9.12 16.42
N ALA A 23 -21.30 10.03 17.31
CA ALA A 23 -20.34 10.90 17.98
C ALA A 23 -19.30 10.14 18.84
N LYS A 24 -19.53 8.86 19.11
CA LYS A 24 -18.61 8.00 19.86
C LYS A 24 -17.72 7.15 18.93
N THR A 25 -17.97 7.15 17.63
CA THR A 25 -17.13 6.39 16.66
C THR A 25 -15.74 7.03 16.62
N PRO A 26 -14.67 6.26 16.93
CA PRO A 26 -13.33 6.81 16.92
C PRO A 26 -12.91 7.18 15.48
N ALA A 27 -12.31 8.35 15.32
CA ALA A 27 -11.74 8.83 14.06
C ALA A 27 -10.24 9.07 14.22
N PHE A 28 -9.43 8.29 13.50
CA PHE A 28 -7.97 8.42 13.47
C PHE A 28 -7.56 8.97 12.11
N ARG A 29 -7.05 10.20 12.11
CA ARG A 29 -6.68 10.89 10.88
C ARG A 29 -5.58 11.91 11.09
N ASP A 30 -4.98 12.36 9.98
CA ASP A 30 -4.00 13.44 9.95
C ASP A 30 -2.79 13.15 10.84
N ILE A 31 -2.25 11.92 10.72
CA ILE A 31 -1.17 11.42 11.57
C ILE A 31 0.15 11.52 10.82
N LEU A 32 1.13 12.19 11.42
CA LEU A 32 2.50 12.24 10.95
C LEU A 32 3.41 11.41 11.88
N ILE A 33 4.13 10.47 11.29
CA ILE A 33 5.18 9.69 11.97
C ILE A 33 6.49 9.98 11.24
N GLN A 34 7.47 10.52 11.95
CA GLN A 34 8.70 11.02 11.35
C GLN A 34 9.96 10.47 12.03
N ASN A 35 11.01 10.24 11.23
CA ASN A 35 12.36 9.93 11.72
C ASN A 35 12.39 8.71 12.65
N VAL A 36 11.68 7.64 12.27
CA VAL A 36 11.62 6.40 13.04
C VAL A 36 12.54 5.36 12.39
N LYS A 37 13.40 4.76 13.19
CA LYS A 37 14.19 3.58 12.81
C LYS A 37 13.92 2.46 13.80
N SER A 38 13.46 1.32 13.28
CA SER A 38 13.27 0.10 14.07
C SER A 38 13.92 -1.08 13.36
N THR A 39 14.90 -1.68 14.00
CA THR A 39 15.53 -2.91 13.52
C THR A 39 14.84 -4.09 14.17
N GLY A 40 14.30 -4.99 13.35
CA GLY A 40 13.56 -6.16 13.81
C GLY A 40 14.47 -7.25 14.37
N THR A 41 15.19 -6.97 15.44
CA THR A 41 15.93 -8.02 16.15
C THR A 41 14.91 -8.95 16.80
N PRO A 42 14.88 -10.25 16.46
CA PRO A 42 13.99 -11.17 17.13
C PRO A 42 14.43 -11.26 18.60
N TYR A 43 13.71 -10.58 19.47
CA TYR A 43 13.97 -10.62 20.91
C TYR A 43 13.80 -12.05 21.46
N ASN A 44 13.07 -12.90 20.76
CA ASN A 44 12.83 -14.27 21.14
C ASN A 44 12.60 -15.14 19.90
N LYS A 45 13.31 -16.27 19.78
CA LYS A 45 13.15 -17.23 18.68
C LYS A 45 11.74 -17.83 18.59
N SER A 46 11.00 -17.87 19.70
CA SER A 46 9.60 -18.29 19.77
C SER A 46 8.60 -17.13 19.61
N ALA A 47 9.06 -15.88 19.45
CA ALA A 47 8.17 -14.75 19.24
C ALA A 47 7.38 -14.92 17.94
N LYS A 48 6.09 -14.62 18.01
CA LYS A 48 5.23 -14.53 16.82
C LYS A 48 5.81 -13.52 15.87
N ALA A 49 5.74 -13.79 14.57
CA ALA A 49 6.19 -12.84 13.55
C ALA A 49 5.40 -11.53 13.66
N TYR A 50 6.10 -10.41 13.82
CA TYR A 50 5.51 -9.08 13.92
C TYR A 50 5.45 -8.40 12.57
N PHE A 51 4.54 -7.45 12.44
CA PHE A 51 4.42 -6.56 11.29
C PHE A 51 5.29 -5.32 11.49
N PRO A 52 6.01 -4.85 10.45
CA PRO A 52 6.79 -3.61 10.53
C PRO A 52 5.88 -2.39 10.65
N ILE A 53 4.76 -2.43 9.95
CA ILE A 53 3.68 -1.44 10.03
C ILE A 53 2.37 -2.20 10.20
N TYR A 54 1.57 -1.79 11.17
CA TYR A 54 0.26 -2.36 11.45
C TYR A 54 -0.75 -1.24 11.59
N ILE A 55 -1.71 -1.18 10.67
CA ILE A 55 -2.82 -0.23 10.69
C ILE A 55 -4.11 -1.00 10.47
N TYR A 56 -5.01 -0.93 11.44
CA TYR A 56 -6.32 -1.57 11.36
C TYR A 56 -7.41 -0.59 11.80
N GLY A 57 -8.05 0.04 10.81
CA GLY A 57 -9.19 0.93 10.98
C GLY A 57 -10.51 0.21 11.19
N LEU A 58 -11.59 0.97 11.27
CA LEU A 58 -12.97 0.46 11.25
C LEU A 58 -13.52 0.56 9.81
N PRO A 59 -14.41 -0.34 9.40
CA PRO A 59 -15.06 -0.24 8.08
C PRO A 59 -15.80 1.09 7.90
N GLU A 60 -16.54 1.54 8.93
CA GLU A 60 -17.30 2.78 8.95
C GLU A 60 -16.44 4.03 9.20
N SER A 61 -15.23 3.86 9.75
CA SER A 61 -14.31 4.95 10.07
C SER A 61 -12.87 4.52 9.81
N PRO A 62 -12.45 4.46 8.54
CA PRO A 62 -11.08 4.10 8.19
C PRO A 62 -10.06 5.07 8.79
N VAL A 63 -8.85 4.58 9.05
CA VAL A 63 -7.72 5.46 9.38
C VAL A 63 -7.36 6.28 8.16
N LYS A 64 -7.29 7.63 8.30
CA LYS A 64 -7.11 8.54 7.17
C LYS A 64 -5.84 9.38 7.27
N ASN A 65 -5.28 9.73 6.10
CA ASN A 65 -4.21 10.72 5.98
C ASN A 65 -3.02 10.45 6.91
N VAL A 66 -2.47 9.24 6.85
CA VAL A 66 -1.24 8.90 7.58
C VAL A 66 -0.04 9.22 6.70
N THR A 67 0.90 9.97 7.22
CA THR A 67 2.18 10.24 6.57
C THR A 67 3.30 9.61 7.37
N LEU A 68 4.10 8.78 6.71
CA LEU A 68 5.35 8.23 7.20
C LEU A 68 6.48 8.97 6.49
N ASP A 69 7.35 9.64 7.25
CA ASP A 69 8.41 10.48 6.71
C ASP A 69 9.77 10.04 7.30
N ASN A 70 10.68 9.58 6.45
CA ASN A 70 11.97 9.02 6.88
C ASN A 70 11.78 7.88 7.91
N VAL A 71 10.89 6.94 7.63
CA VAL A 71 10.58 5.79 8.50
C VAL A 71 11.22 4.54 7.93
N GLN A 72 12.13 3.93 8.67
CA GLN A 72 12.86 2.72 8.32
C GLN A 72 12.54 1.62 9.32
N VAL A 73 11.78 0.63 8.91
CA VAL A 73 11.27 -0.42 9.79
C VAL A 73 11.44 -1.80 9.17
N GLU A 74 11.79 -2.77 10.00
CA GLU A 74 11.90 -4.16 9.58
C GLU A 74 11.23 -5.12 10.56
N ALA A 75 10.67 -6.20 10.04
CA ALA A 75 10.09 -7.28 10.82
C ALA A 75 10.03 -8.56 9.98
N GLN A 76 9.52 -9.66 10.57
CA GLN A 76 9.41 -10.96 9.89
C GLN A 76 8.21 -11.08 8.94
N LYS A 77 7.36 -10.07 8.86
CA LYS A 77 6.19 -10.01 7.98
C LYS A 77 6.23 -8.75 7.12
N GLY A 78 5.36 -8.67 6.14
CA GLY A 78 5.05 -7.44 5.42
C GLY A 78 4.10 -6.54 6.24
N MET A 79 3.78 -5.37 5.72
CA MET A 79 2.83 -4.45 6.34
C MET A 79 1.43 -5.08 6.38
N PHE A 80 0.75 -4.91 7.52
CA PHE A 80 -0.68 -5.21 7.65
C PHE A 80 -1.47 -3.92 7.63
N LEU A 81 -2.32 -3.77 6.62
CA LEU A 81 -3.16 -2.59 6.42
C LEU A 81 -4.60 -3.05 6.21
N ALA A 82 -5.54 -2.51 6.98
CA ALA A 82 -6.95 -2.76 6.78
C ALA A 82 -7.77 -1.52 7.15
N TYR A 83 -8.71 -1.16 6.28
CA TYR A 83 -9.52 0.06 6.38
C TYR A 83 -8.64 1.30 6.57
N VAL A 84 -7.84 1.59 5.53
CA VAL A 84 -6.92 2.72 5.49
C VAL A 84 -7.21 3.54 4.24
N ASP A 85 -7.35 4.84 4.39
CA ASP A 85 -7.57 5.77 3.29
C ASP A 85 -6.56 6.93 3.37
N GLY A 86 -5.56 6.88 2.54
CA GLY A 86 -4.45 7.81 2.53
C GLY A 86 -3.29 7.40 3.44
N LEU A 87 -2.38 6.58 2.92
CA LEU A 87 -1.09 6.29 3.55
C LEU A 87 0.03 6.74 2.59
N THR A 88 0.80 7.72 3.01
CA THR A 88 1.86 8.32 2.19
C THR A 88 3.24 8.06 2.81
N PHE A 89 4.17 7.59 1.98
CA PHE A 89 5.57 7.40 2.34
C PHE A 89 6.42 8.50 1.72
N LYS A 90 7.28 9.15 2.53
CA LYS A 90 8.14 10.26 2.11
C LYS A 90 9.59 10.06 2.59
N ASN A 91 10.50 10.73 1.91
CA ASN A 91 11.88 10.96 2.36
C ASN A 91 12.65 9.70 2.75
N GLY A 92 12.69 8.69 1.86
CA GLY A 92 13.51 7.49 2.05
C GLY A 92 12.92 6.48 3.06
N CYS A 93 11.61 6.41 3.15
CA CYS A 93 10.98 5.32 3.88
C CYS A 93 11.44 3.96 3.38
N LYS A 94 11.68 3.05 4.31
CA LYS A 94 12.06 1.67 4.00
C LYS A 94 11.34 0.68 4.89
N VAL A 95 10.56 -0.19 4.26
CA VAL A 95 9.94 -1.33 4.92
C VAL A 95 10.69 -2.59 4.51
N THR A 96 11.08 -3.42 5.47
CA THR A 96 11.78 -4.67 5.20
C THR A 96 11.03 -5.83 5.85
N ASN A 97 10.69 -6.83 5.03
CA ASN A 97 10.30 -8.15 5.52
C ASN A 97 11.56 -9.02 5.56
N THR A 98 12.01 -9.39 6.75
CA THR A 98 13.26 -10.14 6.93
C THR A 98 13.13 -11.61 6.54
N LYS A 99 11.91 -12.14 6.50
CA LYS A 99 11.63 -13.53 6.11
C LYS A 99 11.42 -13.67 4.60
N ASP A 100 10.74 -12.72 3.99
CA ASP A 100 10.46 -12.71 2.54
C ASP A 100 10.56 -11.26 2.00
N LYS A 101 11.72 -10.94 1.43
CA LYS A 101 12.02 -9.59 0.94
C LYS A 101 11.09 -9.10 -0.18
N ASN A 102 10.42 -10.02 -0.87
CA ASN A 102 9.49 -9.69 -1.95
C ASN A 102 8.06 -9.45 -1.43
N LYS A 103 7.78 -9.80 -0.19
CA LYS A 103 6.45 -9.66 0.40
C LYS A 103 6.41 -8.50 1.39
N LEU A 104 6.37 -7.28 0.88
CA LEU A 104 6.30 -6.06 1.71
C LEU A 104 4.89 -5.79 2.24
N LEU A 105 3.86 -6.32 1.58
CA LEU A 105 2.46 -6.24 1.99
C LEU A 105 1.92 -7.64 2.31
N GLU A 106 1.15 -7.78 3.37
CA GLU A 106 0.48 -9.04 3.66
C GLU A 106 -0.71 -9.28 2.73
N SER A 107 -0.98 -10.54 2.41
CA SER A 107 -2.10 -10.94 1.55
C SER A 107 -3.48 -10.68 2.20
N THR A 108 -3.49 -10.41 3.50
CA THR A 108 -4.69 -10.09 4.30
C THR A 108 -5.00 -8.61 4.33
N ASN A 109 -4.28 -7.78 3.58
CA ASN A 109 -4.62 -6.38 3.44
C ASN A 109 -6.00 -6.22 2.81
N TYR A 110 -6.79 -5.31 3.35
CA TYR A 110 -8.19 -5.17 3.00
C TYR A 110 -8.63 -3.71 3.01
N GLU A 111 -9.32 -3.26 1.95
CA GLU A 111 -9.79 -1.88 1.80
C GLU A 111 -8.71 -0.83 2.12
N VAL A 112 -7.62 -0.89 1.37
CA VAL A 112 -6.53 0.09 1.43
C VAL A 112 -6.62 0.99 0.20
N ASN A 113 -6.94 2.26 0.42
CA ASN A 113 -7.06 3.27 -0.61
C ASN A 113 -5.95 4.30 -0.49
N ASN A 114 -5.57 4.92 -1.61
CA ASN A 114 -4.63 6.04 -1.65
C ASN A 114 -3.29 5.75 -0.95
N LEU A 115 -2.71 4.57 -1.21
CA LEU A 115 -1.35 4.23 -0.81
C LEU A 115 -0.38 4.87 -1.81
N THR A 116 0.49 5.78 -1.35
CA THR A 116 1.38 6.58 -2.20
C THR A 116 2.81 6.66 -1.65
N GLY A 117 3.75 6.97 -2.52
CA GLY A 117 5.16 7.13 -2.18
C GLY A 117 5.94 5.82 -2.19
N ASP A 118 7.26 5.93 -1.98
CA ASP A 118 8.17 4.79 -2.00
C ASP A 118 8.50 4.33 -0.58
N TYR A 119 8.30 3.05 -0.32
CA TYR A 119 8.62 2.37 0.93
C TYR A 119 9.64 1.24 0.75
N THR A 120 10.29 1.17 -0.40
CA THR A 120 11.31 0.14 -0.69
C THR A 120 12.71 0.60 -0.30
N GLY A 121 12.89 1.89 -0.07
CA GLY A 121 14.18 2.52 0.16
C GLY A 121 14.99 2.69 -1.12
N ALA A 122 14.38 2.54 -2.28
CA ALA A 122 14.99 2.88 -3.55
C ALA A 122 15.11 4.41 -3.66
N THR A 123 16.30 4.90 -3.87
CA THR A 123 16.58 6.35 -3.97
C THR A 123 16.33 6.92 -5.36
N SER A 124 15.62 6.23 -6.22
CA SER A 124 15.37 6.72 -7.58
C SER A 124 13.98 6.34 -8.11
N GLY A 125 13.20 7.36 -8.31
CA GLY A 125 12.26 7.58 -9.41
C GLY A 125 11.19 6.53 -9.65
N ILE A 126 9.94 6.92 -9.38
CA ILE A 126 8.70 6.29 -9.83
C ILE A 126 8.34 5.00 -9.08
N ALA A 127 7.77 5.15 -7.91
CA ALA A 127 6.94 4.12 -7.31
C ALA A 127 5.56 4.69 -6.96
N ASN A 128 4.76 4.94 -7.97
CA ASN A 128 3.31 4.97 -7.80
C ASN A 128 2.81 3.53 -7.91
N ILE A 129 2.88 2.79 -6.81
CA ILE A 129 2.15 1.54 -6.71
C ILE A 129 0.81 1.88 -6.09
N ASN A 130 -0.13 2.27 -6.92
CA ASN A 130 -1.54 2.20 -6.57
C ASN A 130 -1.91 0.73 -6.39
N THR A 131 -1.81 0.22 -5.17
CA THR A 131 -2.31 -1.11 -4.81
C THR A 131 -3.80 -1.09 -4.54
N ASN A 132 -4.54 -0.19 -5.19
CA ASN A 132 -5.91 -0.50 -5.45
C ASN A 132 -5.89 -1.74 -6.34
N LYS A 133 -6.60 -2.78 -5.95
CA LYS A 133 -7.06 -3.83 -6.84
C LYS A 133 -8.09 -3.22 -7.82
N GLN A 134 -7.74 -2.10 -8.44
CA GLN A 134 -8.22 -1.79 -9.75
C GLN A 134 -7.65 -2.91 -10.61
N ILE A 135 -8.52 -3.75 -11.12
CA ILE A 135 -8.34 -4.41 -12.38
C ILE A 135 -7.38 -3.53 -13.15
N LEU A 136 -6.16 -4.03 -13.43
CA LEU A 136 -5.25 -3.36 -14.33
C LEU A 136 -6.11 -2.98 -15.54
N GLN A 137 -6.59 -1.76 -15.54
CA GLN A 137 -7.22 -1.25 -16.75
C GLN A 137 -6.08 -1.32 -17.74
N ASN A 138 -6.27 -2.08 -18.78
CA ASN A 138 -5.31 -2.27 -19.85
C ASN A 138 -5.12 -0.92 -20.55
N ASN A 139 -4.47 0.03 -19.86
CA ASN A 139 -4.25 1.37 -20.36
C ASN A 139 -2.91 1.43 -21.08
N ILE A 140 -2.86 2.20 -22.14
CA ILE A 140 -1.63 2.48 -22.87
C ILE A 140 -1.17 3.88 -22.51
N TYR A 141 0.11 4.00 -22.14
CA TYR A 141 0.78 5.26 -21.84
C TYR A 141 1.99 5.46 -22.75
N ASP A 142 2.33 6.71 -23.04
CA ASP A 142 3.62 7.05 -23.64
C ASP A 142 4.76 7.03 -22.60
N LEU A 143 6.00 7.26 -23.04
CA LEU A 143 7.16 7.31 -22.14
C LEU A 143 7.15 8.51 -21.18
N ALA A 144 6.40 9.55 -21.49
CA ALA A 144 6.23 10.72 -20.62
C ALA A 144 5.16 10.48 -19.53
N GLY A 145 4.46 9.34 -19.60
CA GLY A 145 3.38 8.97 -18.67
C GLY A 145 2.01 9.50 -19.07
N ASN A 146 1.86 10.07 -20.28
CA ASN A 146 0.57 10.52 -20.77
C ASN A 146 -0.29 9.30 -21.17
N LEU A 147 -1.55 9.33 -20.78
CA LEU A 147 -2.52 8.31 -21.15
C LEU A 147 -2.86 8.43 -22.64
N ILE A 148 -2.63 7.38 -23.40
CA ILE A 148 -2.93 7.29 -24.84
C ILE A 148 -4.28 6.61 -25.06
N LYS A 149 -4.57 5.53 -24.32
CA LYS A 149 -5.83 4.81 -24.41
C LYS A 149 -6.19 4.12 -23.11
N GLU A 150 -7.45 4.26 -22.68
CA GLU A 150 -8.03 3.52 -21.56
C GLU A 150 -8.62 2.18 -22.02
N LYS A 151 -8.62 1.18 -21.14
CA LYS A 151 -9.20 -0.14 -21.37
C LYS A 151 -8.81 -0.77 -22.71
N ALA A 152 -7.56 -0.55 -23.10
CA ALA A 152 -7.03 -1.03 -24.38
C ALA A 152 -6.92 -2.55 -24.41
N SER A 153 -7.16 -3.14 -25.57
CA SER A 153 -6.89 -4.54 -25.86
C SER A 153 -5.48 -4.73 -26.45
N SER A 154 -5.01 -5.96 -26.57
CA SER A 154 -3.76 -6.25 -27.30
C SER A 154 -3.82 -5.85 -28.77
N GLU A 155 -5.00 -5.79 -29.37
CA GLU A 155 -5.20 -5.38 -30.76
C GLU A 155 -4.98 -3.88 -30.96
N ASP A 156 -5.29 -3.08 -29.93
CA ASP A 156 -5.06 -1.64 -29.96
C ASP A 156 -3.58 -1.26 -30.07
N LEU A 157 -2.70 -2.14 -29.62
CA LEU A 157 -1.24 -1.94 -29.75
C LEU A 157 -0.80 -1.89 -31.22
N ASN A 158 -1.50 -2.59 -32.12
CA ASN A 158 -1.18 -2.65 -33.54
C ASN A 158 -1.58 -1.36 -34.29
N SER A 159 -2.45 -0.56 -33.70
CA SER A 159 -2.92 0.71 -34.29
C SER A 159 -2.13 1.94 -33.80
N LEU A 160 -1.15 1.74 -32.93
CA LEU A 160 -0.34 2.83 -32.39
C LEU A 160 0.65 3.36 -33.45
N LYS A 161 0.87 4.66 -33.43
CA LYS A 161 1.94 5.27 -34.20
C LYS A 161 3.29 4.71 -33.76
N LYS A 162 4.27 4.72 -34.66
CA LYS A 162 5.63 4.32 -34.34
C LYS A 162 6.13 5.03 -33.07
N GLY A 163 6.53 4.24 -32.06
CA GLY A 163 6.94 4.79 -30.78
C GLY A 163 7.12 3.73 -29.70
N ILE A 164 7.40 4.20 -28.50
CA ILE A 164 7.55 3.34 -27.31
C ILE A 164 6.41 3.67 -26.35
N TYR A 165 5.75 2.64 -25.87
CA TYR A 165 4.58 2.71 -25.00
C TYR A 165 4.72 1.78 -23.81
N ILE A 166 3.93 2.04 -22.77
CA ILE A 166 3.77 1.16 -21.60
C ILE A 166 2.35 0.59 -21.64
N TYR A 167 2.25 -0.72 -21.66
CA TYR A 167 1.00 -1.48 -21.62
C TYR A 167 1.13 -2.62 -20.62
N ASN A 168 0.22 -2.75 -19.66
CA ASN A 168 0.28 -3.76 -18.61
C ASN A 168 1.64 -3.82 -17.90
N ASN A 169 2.21 -2.66 -17.55
CA ASN A 169 3.53 -2.50 -16.94
C ASN A 169 4.69 -3.08 -17.77
N LYS A 170 4.48 -3.31 -19.04
CA LYS A 170 5.52 -3.79 -19.97
C LYS A 170 5.76 -2.75 -21.05
N LYS A 171 7.03 -2.63 -21.44
CA LYS A 171 7.44 -1.81 -22.60
C LYS A 171 6.97 -2.46 -23.87
N TYR A 172 6.28 -1.71 -24.72
CA TYR A 172 5.86 -2.08 -26.05
C TYR A 172 6.48 -1.13 -27.07
N VAL A 173 6.99 -1.69 -28.18
CA VAL A 173 7.57 -0.90 -29.29
C VAL A 173 6.67 -1.06 -30.49
N ALA A 174 5.92 -0.01 -30.84
CA ALA A 174 5.17 0.08 -32.08
C ALA A 174 6.14 0.41 -33.23
N LYS A 175 6.08 -0.39 -34.33
CA LYS A 175 6.97 -0.27 -35.51
C LYS A 175 6.38 0.61 -36.59
#